data_4a1483c32b92471056d727f52446f457
#
_entry.id   4a1483c32b92471056d727f52446f457
#
_cell.length_a   1.000
_cell.length_b   1.000
_cell.length_c   1.000
_cell.angle_alpha   90.00
_cell.angle_beta   90.00
_cell.angle_gamma   90.00
#
_symmetry.space_group_name_H-M   'P 1'
#
loop_
_entity.id
_entity.type
_entity.pdbx_description
1 polymer ?
#
loop_
_entity_poly.entity_id
_entity_poly.type
_entity_poly.pdbx_seq_one_letter_code
_entity_poly.pdbx_strand_id
1 'polypeptide(L)'
;VAWLHAFLASLADLGFPSPRPLPAFGGQSWTVAEGLLWEIVSFIPGHQVGWDAEPPMVQIGALLARYHGAARRIQVSSQRPGVIPLADVPAILLSPKLDLACPDPDRAAVIRRLAGRLAADLEDRGHRTAARLVIHGDFTNHNVIADGKPPAATGVIDFHRAHLETPLADIAYGLWRSGRPRQDAGCLDLPLLQQFVRGYASTAPPLPGAASALPVYLYGRGLQMIAKRVLEGQPGSGMLAQAEWTAANAAEITDAVATALR
;
A
#
# COMPACT_ATOMS: atom_id res chain seq x y z
N VAL A 1 3.79 9.58 16.06
CA VAL A 1 2.63 8.98 16.76
C VAL A 1 1.43 9.90 16.67
N ALA A 2 1.47 11.15 17.19
CA ALA A 2 0.32 12.06 17.25
C ALA A 2 -0.49 12.17 15.96
N TRP A 3 0.18 12.34 14.82
CA TRP A 3 -0.47 12.41 13.51
C TRP A 3 -1.30 11.16 13.22
N LEU A 4 -0.74 9.98 13.47
CA LEU A 4 -1.40 8.70 13.22
C LEU A 4 -2.59 8.50 14.16
N HIS A 5 -2.42 8.82 15.44
CA HIS A 5 -3.47 8.65 16.42
C HIS A 5 -4.67 9.58 16.18
N ALA A 6 -4.42 10.83 15.77
CA ALA A 6 -5.48 11.74 15.37
C ALA A 6 -6.27 11.21 14.16
N PHE A 7 -5.57 10.65 13.18
CA PHE A 7 -6.21 10.03 12.01
C PHE A 7 -7.03 8.79 12.42
N LEU A 8 -6.48 7.87 13.23
CA LEU A 8 -7.17 6.65 13.66
C LEU A 8 -8.39 6.96 14.53
N ALA A 9 -8.32 7.97 15.40
CA ALA A 9 -9.46 8.42 16.17
C ALA A 9 -10.59 8.90 15.25
N SER A 10 -10.27 9.75 14.27
CA SER A 10 -11.25 10.23 13.28
C SER A 10 -11.83 9.09 12.42
N LEU A 11 -11.01 8.11 12.06
CA LEU A 11 -11.45 6.94 11.29
C LEU A 11 -12.44 6.08 12.09
N ALA A 12 -12.16 5.87 13.36
CA ALA A 12 -13.05 5.17 14.29
C ALA A 12 -14.36 5.94 14.55
N ASP A 13 -14.31 7.27 14.66
CA ASP A 13 -15.50 8.12 14.79
C ASP A 13 -16.42 8.06 13.56
N LEU A 14 -15.85 7.75 12.40
CA LEU A 14 -16.61 7.47 11.16
C LEU A 14 -17.18 6.05 11.10
N GLY A 15 -16.96 5.24 12.14
CA GLY A 15 -17.43 3.85 12.22
C GLY A 15 -16.65 2.86 11.35
N PHE A 16 -15.45 3.22 10.87
CA PHE A 16 -14.62 2.25 10.17
C PHE A 16 -13.93 1.33 11.19
N PRO A 17 -13.96 0.00 10.98
CA PRO A 17 -13.40 -0.97 11.91
C PRO A 17 -11.86 -0.99 11.84
N SER A 18 -11.26 -0.07 12.57
CA SER A 18 -9.82 0.09 12.76
C SER A 18 -9.48 0.21 14.24
N PRO A 19 -8.22 -0.05 14.64
CA PRO A 19 -7.79 0.17 16.02
C PRO A 19 -7.97 1.64 16.41
N ARG A 20 -8.64 1.89 17.54
CA ARG A 20 -8.77 3.23 18.11
C ARG A 20 -7.70 3.41 19.18
N PRO A 21 -6.85 4.44 19.10
CA PRO A 21 -5.95 4.76 20.19
C PRO A 21 -6.72 5.11 21.47
N LEU A 22 -6.33 4.49 22.58
CA LEU A 22 -6.93 4.73 23.88
C LEU A 22 -6.12 5.79 24.64
N PRO A 23 -6.78 6.64 25.45
CA PRO A 23 -6.07 7.63 26.25
C PRO A 23 -5.18 6.94 27.28
N ALA A 24 -3.91 7.36 27.36
CA ALA A 24 -2.99 7.02 28.41
C ALA A 24 -3.10 8.03 29.57
N PHE A 25 -2.32 7.82 30.62
CA PHE A 25 -2.26 8.74 31.76
C PHE A 25 -1.86 10.15 31.26
N GLY A 26 -2.62 11.18 31.66
CA GLY A 26 -2.37 12.55 31.19
C GLY A 26 -3.08 12.99 29.91
N GLY A 27 -3.98 12.14 29.36
CA GLY A 27 -4.84 12.49 28.22
C GLY A 27 -4.20 12.34 26.83
N GLN A 28 -2.92 11.99 26.75
CA GLN A 28 -2.27 11.57 25.50
C GLN A 28 -2.65 10.12 25.19
N SER A 29 -2.50 9.71 23.94
CA SER A 29 -2.77 8.33 23.50
C SER A 29 -1.50 7.45 23.44
N TRP A 30 -0.39 7.95 23.95
CA TRP A 30 0.88 7.21 24.09
C TRP A 30 1.65 7.72 25.30
N THR A 31 2.62 6.92 25.77
CA THR A 31 3.58 7.31 26.80
C THR A 31 4.99 6.83 26.43
N VAL A 32 5.99 7.43 27.05
CA VAL A 32 7.37 6.96 26.95
C VAL A 32 7.80 6.43 28.31
N ALA A 33 8.19 5.17 28.36
CA ALA A 33 8.72 4.53 29.55
C ALA A 33 9.95 3.69 29.16
N GLU A 34 11.01 3.77 29.95
CA GLU A 34 12.26 3.03 29.69
C GLU A 34 12.86 3.25 28.29
N GLY A 35 12.70 4.46 27.73
CA GLY A 35 13.17 4.81 26.38
C GLY A 35 12.33 4.23 25.24
N LEU A 36 11.25 3.52 25.54
CA LEU A 36 10.31 2.95 24.56
C LEU A 36 9.01 3.75 24.53
N LEU A 37 8.42 3.82 23.35
CA LEU A 37 7.10 4.38 23.15
C LEU A 37 6.06 3.27 23.33
N TRP A 38 5.08 3.52 24.19
CA TRP A 38 3.98 2.61 24.50
C TRP A 38 2.66 3.24 24.05
N GLU A 39 1.84 2.45 23.39
CA GLU A 39 0.48 2.81 23.02
C GLU A 39 -0.47 1.63 23.26
N ILE A 40 -1.72 1.94 23.57
CA ILE A 40 -2.79 0.96 23.68
C ILE A 40 -3.85 1.35 22.66
N VAL A 41 -4.30 0.36 21.91
CA VAL A 41 -5.37 0.53 20.90
C VAL A 41 -6.50 -0.47 21.17
N SER A 42 -7.70 -0.14 20.71
CA SER A 42 -8.83 -1.07 20.81
C SER A 42 -8.56 -2.34 19.99
N PHE A 43 -9.04 -3.47 20.50
CA PHE A 43 -9.00 -4.75 19.82
C PHE A 43 -10.07 -4.83 18.73
N ILE A 44 -9.74 -5.37 17.57
CA ILE A 44 -10.68 -5.71 16.50
C ILE A 44 -10.95 -7.22 16.58
N PRO A 45 -12.19 -7.65 16.87
CA PRO A 45 -12.53 -9.06 16.95
C PRO A 45 -12.33 -9.80 15.64
N GLY A 46 -11.90 -11.06 15.71
CA GLY A 46 -11.65 -11.92 14.56
C GLY A 46 -10.22 -12.45 14.54
N HIS A 47 -9.78 -12.88 13.36
CA HIS A 47 -8.44 -13.41 13.11
C HIS A 47 -7.83 -12.76 11.87
N GLN A 48 -6.51 -12.71 11.81
CA GLN A 48 -5.79 -12.23 10.63
C GLN A 48 -6.01 -13.17 9.44
N VAL A 49 -6.25 -12.59 8.27
CA VAL A 49 -6.39 -13.35 7.03
C VAL A 49 -5.03 -13.95 6.63
N GLY A 50 -4.99 -15.27 6.55
CA GLY A 50 -3.82 -16.00 6.07
C GLY A 50 -3.67 -15.95 4.54
N TRP A 51 -2.67 -16.68 4.04
CA TRP A 51 -2.45 -16.84 2.60
C TRP A 51 -3.49 -17.76 1.94
N ASP A 52 -4.24 -18.52 2.71
CA ASP A 52 -5.18 -19.53 2.23
C ASP A 52 -6.52 -18.96 1.76
N ALA A 53 -6.55 -17.66 1.49
CA ALA A 53 -7.59 -16.95 0.74
C ALA A 53 -9.03 -17.05 1.28
N GLU A 54 -9.21 -17.06 2.59
CA GLU A 54 -10.50 -16.75 3.18
C GLU A 54 -10.40 -15.47 4.02
N PRO A 55 -11.19 -14.45 3.79
CA PRO A 55 -12.32 -14.34 2.86
C PRO A 55 -11.88 -14.13 1.38
N PRO A 56 -12.82 -14.29 0.41
CA PRO A 56 -12.52 -14.09 -1.02
C PRO A 56 -11.91 -12.72 -1.31
N MET A 57 -11.01 -12.64 -2.29
CA MET A 57 -10.30 -11.41 -2.67
C MET A 57 -11.25 -10.25 -3.01
N VAL A 58 -12.45 -10.53 -3.51
CA VAL A 58 -13.49 -9.53 -3.74
C VAL A 58 -13.88 -8.78 -2.45
N GLN A 59 -13.94 -9.47 -1.31
CA GLN A 59 -14.24 -8.83 -0.02
C GLN A 59 -13.09 -7.98 0.49
N ILE A 60 -11.84 -8.41 0.27
CA ILE A 60 -10.64 -7.65 0.64
C ILE A 60 -10.58 -6.36 -0.17
N GLY A 61 -10.84 -6.42 -1.47
CA GLY A 61 -10.94 -5.23 -2.32
C GLY A 61 -12.07 -4.27 -1.89
N ALA A 62 -13.24 -4.81 -1.56
CA ALA A 62 -14.37 -4.00 -1.05
C ALA A 62 -14.06 -3.35 0.31
N LEU A 63 -13.34 -4.04 1.20
CA LEU A 63 -12.91 -3.47 2.48
C LEU A 63 -11.93 -2.30 2.27
N LEU A 64 -10.97 -2.41 1.34
CA LEU A 64 -10.08 -1.29 0.99
C LEU A 64 -10.87 -0.10 0.44
N ALA A 65 -11.87 -0.35 -0.40
CA ALA A 65 -12.74 0.72 -0.92
C ALA A 65 -13.54 1.43 0.19
N ARG A 66 -14.07 0.68 1.16
CA ARG A 66 -14.72 1.24 2.35
C ARG A 66 -13.74 2.10 3.18
N TYR A 67 -12.52 1.61 3.37
CA TYR A 67 -11.47 2.38 4.04
C TYR A 67 -11.20 3.71 3.32
N HIS A 68 -10.97 3.67 2.01
CA HIS A 68 -10.74 4.88 1.21
C HIS A 68 -11.95 5.84 1.25
N GLY A 69 -13.17 5.30 1.28
CA GLY A 69 -14.40 6.10 1.46
C GLY A 69 -14.42 6.85 2.79
N ALA A 70 -14.03 6.20 3.88
CA ALA A 70 -13.91 6.82 5.19
C ALA A 70 -12.75 7.83 5.23
N ALA A 71 -11.56 7.45 4.74
CA ALA A 71 -10.36 8.29 4.73
C ALA A 71 -10.55 9.61 3.94
N ARG A 72 -11.31 9.59 2.85
CA ARG A 72 -11.65 10.82 2.09
C ARG A 72 -12.41 11.87 2.88
N ARG A 73 -13.11 11.47 3.93
CA ARG A 73 -13.89 12.38 4.81
C ARG A 73 -13.03 13.03 5.88
N ILE A 74 -11.79 12.56 6.05
CA ILE A 74 -10.86 13.07 7.07
C ILE A 74 -9.89 14.04 6.39
N GLN A 75 -9.94 15.30 6.82
CA GLN A 75 -9.01 16.31 6.33
C GLN A 75 -7.67 16.16 7.04
N VAL A 76 -6.61 15.96 6.27
CA VAL A 76 -5.25 15.89 6.74
C VAL A 76 -4.40 16.90 5.98
N SER A 77 -3.80 17.84 6.69
CA SER A 77 -3.10 18.99 6.10
C SER A 77 -1.61 18.76 5.81
N SER A 78 -1.03 17.67 6.35
CA SER A 78 0.40 17.42 6.23
C SER A 78 0.73 15.96 5.97
N GLN A 79 1.82 15.74 5.24
CA GLN A 79 2.40 14.42 5.06
C GLN A 79 2.94 13.89 6.39
N ARG A 80 2.84 12.59 6.60
CA ARG A 80 3.46 11.93 7.74
C ARG A 80 4.99 11.96 7.61
N PRO A 81 5.73 12.39 8.64
CA PRO A 81 7.20 12.36 8.62
C PRO A 81 7.75 10.93 8.47
N GLY A 82 8.89 10.79 7.78
CA GLY A 82 9.62 9.53 7.64
C GLY A 82 9.07 8.57 6.57
N VAL A 83 8.06 8.98 5.82
CA VAL A 83 7.57 8.22 4.65
C VAL A 83 8.21 8.78 3.38
N ILE A 84 8.60 7.89 2.48
CA ILE A 84 9.09 8.24 1.14
C ILE A 84 7.89 8.28 0.20
N PRO A 85 7.44 9.45 -0.29
CA PRO A 85 6.39 9.54 -1.30
C PRO A 85 6.83 8.83 -2.59
N LEU A 86 5.90 8.25 -3.32
CA LEU A 86 6.23 7.56 -4.57
C LEU A 86 6.92 8.49 -5.58
N ALA A 87 6.54 9.77 -5.60
CA ALA A 87 7.14 10.79 -6.45
C ALA A 87 8.65 11.04 -6.19
N ASP A 88 9.15 10.72 -5.00
CA ASP A 88 10.55 10.96 -4.62
C ASP A 88 11.44 9.72 -4.89
N VAL A 89 10.83 8.57 -5.15
CA VAL A 89 11.54 7.31 -5.39
C VAL A 89 12.54 7.39 -6.55
N PRO A 90 12.19 7.96 -7.72
CA PRO A 90 13.16 8.08 -8.81
C PRO A 90 14.41 8.88 -8.42
N ALA A 91 14.26 10.00 -7.74
CA ALA A 91 15.40 10.83 -7.34
C ALA A 91 16.35 10.09 -6.40
N ILE A 92 15.83 9.27 -5.50
CA ILE A 92 16.64 8.44 -4.58
C ILE A 92 17.42 7.39 -5.37
N LEU A 93 16.75 6.66 -6.26
CA LEU A 93 17.33 5.54 -7.01
C LEU A 93 18.26 5.98 -8.15
N LEU A 94 18.15 7.23 -8.63
CA LEU A 94 19.06 7.83 -9.61
C LEU A 94 20.27 8.52 -8.95
N SER A 95 20.29 8.61 -7.61
CA SER A 95 21.39 9.24 -6.88
C SER A 95 22.58 8.26 -6.71
N PRO A 96 23.79 8.79 -6.38
CA PRO A 96 24.97 7.95 -6.08
C PRO A 96 24.79 7.01 -4.88
N LYS A 97 23.75 7.22 -4.04
CA LYS A 97 23.46 6.32 -2.90
C LYS A 97 23.14 4.89 -3.34
N LEU A 98 22.60 4.73 -4.56
CA LEU A 98 22.32 3.41 -5.11
C LEU A 98 23.60 2.59 -5.27
N ASP A 99 24.70 3.17 -5.74
CA ASP A 99 25.96 2.44 -5.96
C ASP A 99 26.55 1.94 -4.66
N LEU A 100 26.38 2.68 -3.57
CA LEU A 100 26.83 2.28 -2.23
C LEU A 100 25.99 1.12 -1.67
N ALA A 101 24.70 1.10 -1.96
CA ALA A 101 23.78 0.07 -1.46
C ALA A 101 23.64 -1.14 -2.39
N CYS A 102 23.98 -1.00 -3.68
CA CYS A 102 23.91 -2.05 -4.69
C CYS A 102 25.24 -2.12 -5.47
N PRO A 103 26.24 -2.85 -4.97
CA PRO A 103 27.56 -2.95 -5.60
C PRO A 103 27.57 -3.75 -6.91
N ASP A 104 26.49 -4.46 -7.24
CA ASP A 104 26.31 -5.16 -8.50
C ASP A 104 25.90 -4.16 -9.59
N PRO A 105 26.79 -3.88 -10.60
CA PRO A 105 26.54 -2.86 -11.60
C PRO A 105 25.38 -3.18 -12.53
N ASP A 106 25.16 -4.45 -12.85
CA ASP A 106 24.08 -4.86 -13.75
C ASP A 106 22.73 -4.65 -13.08
N ARG A 107 22.64 -5.02 -11.79
CA ARG A 107 21.46 -4.80 -10.98
C ARG A 107 21.18 -3.31 -10.76
N ALA A 108 22.21 -2.52 -10.47
CA ALA A 108 22.08 -1.07 -10.35
C ALA A 108 21.60 -0.42 -11.66
N ALA A 109 22.08 -0.89 -12.82
CA ALA A 109 21.62 -0.41 -14.12
C ALA A 109 20.14 -0.71 -14.37
N VAL A 110 19.67 -1.90 -13.99
CA VAL A 110 18.24 -2.26 -14.08
C VAL A 110 17.40 -1.36 -13.19
N ILE A 111 17.80 -1.14 -11.93
CA ILE A 111 17.09 -0.26 -10.98
C ILE A 111 17.00 1.16 -11.55
N ARG A 112 18.10 1.72 -12.08
CA ARG A 112 18.11 3.05 -12.67
C ARG A 112 17.18 3.16 -13.90
N ARG A 113 17.20 2.16 -14.78
CA ARG A 113 16.29 2.13 -15.93
C ARG A 113 14.84 2.15 -15.51
N LEU A 114 14.46 1.33 -14.50
CA LEU A 114 13.10 1.29 -13.99
C LEU A 114 12.74 2.58 -13.24
N ALA A 115 13.68 3.19 -12.52
CA ALA A 115 13.46 4.46 -11.82
C ALA A 115 13.24 5.62 -12.82
N GLY A 116 14.01 5.67 -13.92
CA GLY A 116 13.78 6.63 -15.00
C GLY A 116 12.43 6.46 -15.67
N ARG A 117 12.03 5.21 -15.95
CA ARG A 117 10.69 4.89 -16.47
C ARG A 117 9.61 5.32 -15.47
N LEU A 118 9.78 5.05 -14.18
CA LEU A 118 8.80 5.47 -13.15
C LEU A 118 8.63 6.99 -13.12
N ALA A 119 9.72 7.75 -13.24
CA ALA A 119 9.64 9.22 -13.28
C ALA A 119 8.75 9.69 -14.43
N ALA A 120 9.00 9.21 -15.65
CA ALA A 120 8.21 9.55 -16.83
C ALA A 120 6.74 9.11 -16.68
N ASP A 121 6.52 7.85 -16.28
CA ASP A 121 5.17 7.29 -16.12
C ASP A 121 4.33 8.04 -15.08
N LEU A 122 4.93 8.53 -13.98
CA LEU A 122 4.25 9.33 -12.95
C LEU A 122 3.93 10.74 -13.45
N GLU A 123 4.85 11.36 -14.22
CA GLU A 123 4.64 12.68 -14.81
C GLU A 123 3.51 12.66 -15.84
N ASP A 124 3.54 11.72 -16.79
CA ASP A 124 2.51 11.52 -17.82
C ASP A 124 1.11 11.34 -17.23
N ARG A 125 1.01 10.77 -16.03
CA ARG A 125 -0.27 10.56 -15.32
C ARG A 125 -0.65 11.69 -14.38
N GLY A 126 0.11 12.75 -14.31
CA GLY A 126 -0.17 13.87 -13.41
C GLY A 126 -0.18 13.44 -11.93
N HIS A 127 0.66 12.49 -11.54
CA HIS A 127 0.69 11.94 -10.16
C HIS A 127 0.83 13.02 -9.09
N ARG A 128 1.59 14.11 -9.37
CA ARG A 128 1.81 15.19 -8.39
C ARG A 128 0.54 15.98 -8.09
N THR A 129 -0.39 16.06 -9.02
CA THR A 129 -1.67 16.78 -8.92
C THR A 129 -2.86 15.86 -8.63
N ALA A 130 -2.64 14.55 -8.60
CA ALA A 130 -3.69 13.58 -8.31
C ALA A 130 -4.28 13.77 -6.91
N ALA A 131 -5.57 13.52 -6.79
CA ALA A 131 -6.27 13.54 -5.51
C ALA A 131 -5.65 12.52 -4.53
N ARG A 132 -5.41 12.97 -3.30
CA ARG A 132 -4.78 12.19 -2.24
C ARG A 132 -5.71 11.99 -1.06
N LEU A 133 -5.49 10.90 -0.37
CA LEU A 133 -6.08 10.60 0.93
C LEU A 133 -5.02 9.92 1.80
N VAL A 134 -5.32 9.72 3.07
CA VAL A 134 -4.45 8.87 3.89
C VAL A 134 -4.66 7.43 3.46
N ILE A 135 -3.69 6.86 2.76
CA ILE A 135 -3.66 5.45 2.42
C ILE A 135 -3.19 4.61 3.62
N HIS A 136 -3.51 3.33 3.63
CA HIS A 136 -3.01 2.40 4.64
C HIS A 136 -1.48 2.20 4.50
N GLY A 137 -1.00 2.12 3.27
CA GLY A 137 0.42 1.99 2.93
C GLY A 137 1.04 0.62 3.22
N ASP A 138 0.26 -0.31 3.80
CA ASP A 138 0.63 -1.70 4.07
C ASP A 138 -0.61 -2.63 4.06
N PHE A 139 -1.56 -2.37 3.16
CA PHE A 139 -2.79 -3.15 3.06
C PHE A 139 -2.50 -4.55 2.53
N THR A 140 -2.30 -5.48 3.45
CA THR A 140 -1.97 -6.90 3.15
C THR A 140 -2.99 -7.80 3.81
N ASN A 141 -3.06 -9.08 3.39
CA ASN A 141 -3.92 -10.07 4.04
C ASN A 141 -3.69 -10.12 5.55
N HIS A 142 -2.43 -10.06 6.00
CA HIS A 142 -2.11 -10.10 7.43
C HIS A 142 -2.63 -8.91 8.23
N ASN A 143 -2.94 -7.79 7.56
CA ASN A 143 -3.47 -6.59 8.16
C ASN A 143 -5.00 -6.48 8.00
N VAL A 144 -5.62 -7.50 7.38
CA VAL A 144 -7.08 -7.66 7.32
C VAL A 144 -7.53 -8.62 8.40
N ILE A 145 -8.56 -8.24 9.13
CA ILE A 145 -9.25 -9.10 10.10
C ILE A 145 -10.49 -9.68 9.45
N ALA A 146 -10.69 -10.98 9.65
CA ALA A 146 -11.89 -11.69 9.23
C ALA A 146 -12.60 -12.30 10.44
N ASP A 147 -13.93 -12.36 10.36
CA ASP A 147 -14.78 -12.96 11.40
C ASP A 147 -16.00 -13.63 10.77
N GLY A 148 -16.64 -14.50 11.55
CA GLY A 148 -17.84 -15.21 11.14
C GLY A 148 -17.60 -16.55 10.45
N LYS A 149 -18.71 -17.20 10.06
CA LYS A 149 -18.74 -18.49 9.32
C LYS A 149 -19.82 -18.42 8.23
N PRO A 150 -19.48 -18.32 6.92
CA PRO A 150 -18.10 -18.22 6.41
C PRO A 150 -17.39 -16.93 6.83
N PRO A 151 -16.04 -16.90 6.84
CA PRO A 151 -15.28 -15.70 7.20
C PRO A 151 -15.56 -14.53 6.27
N ALA A 152 -15.77 -13.34 6.85
CA ALA A 152 -15.93 -12.09 6.11
C ALA A 152 -14.86 -11.09 6.55
N ALA A 153 -14.37 -10.27 5.61
CA ALA A 153 -13.43 -9.20 5.90
C ALA A 153 -14.12 -8.09 6.70
N THR A 154 -13.77 -7.96 8.00
CA THR A 154 -14.47 -7.13 8.97
C THR A 154 -13.69 -5.92 9.45
N GLY A 155 -12.34 -5.94 9.40
CA GLY A 155 -11.53 -4.86 9.92
C GLY A 155 -10.13 -4.79 9.33
N VAL A 156 -9.43 -3.69 9.64
CA VAL A 156 -8.05 -3.45 9.21
C VAL A 156 -7.20 -3.02 10.40
N ILE A 157 -6.01 -3.57 10.51
CA ILE A 157 -5.04 -3.26 11.58
C ILE A 157 -3.70 -2.82 10.99
N ASP A 158 -2.79 -2.35 11.86
CA ASP A 158 -1.40 -2.01 11.50
C ASP A 158 -1.26 -0.83 10.53
N PHE A 159 -1.68 0.34 10.97
CA PHE A 159 -1.59 1.61 10.24
C PHE A 159 -0.23 2.31 10.34
N HIS A 160 0.81 1.61 10.79
CA HIS A 160 2.12 2.25 11.01
C HIS A 160 2.75 2.82 9.72
N ARG A 161 2.27 2.44 8.53
CA ARG A 161 2.70 3.00 7.23
C ARG A 161 1.69 3.97 6.60
N ALA A 162 0.61 4.29 7.30
CA ALA A 162 -0.39 5.22 6.79
C ALA A 162 0.22 6.60 6.47
N HIS A 163 -0.10 7.15 5.31
CA HIS A 163 0.42 8.44 4.82
C HIS A 163 -0.44 8.99 3.68
N LEU A 164 -0.24 10.27 3.33
CA LEU A 164 -0.95 10.88 2.21
C LEU A 164 -0.38 10.39 0.87
N GLU A 165 -1.21 9.72 0.08
CA GLU A 165 -0.87 9.24 -1.26
C GLU A 165 -2.15 9.02 -2.09
N THR A 166 -2.01 8.68 -3.39
CA THR A 166 -3.16 8.37 -4.23
C THR A 166 -3.76 7.00 -3.84
N PRO A 167 -5.07 6.79 -3.97
CA PRO A 167 -5.69 5.49 -3.74
C PRO A 167 -5.08 4.36 -4.57
N LEU A 168 -4.58 4.67 -5.78
CA LEU A 168 -3.96 3.69 -6.66
C LEU A 168 -2.68 3.07 -6.06
N ALA A 169 -1.93 3.82 -5.27
CA ALA A 169 -0.77 3.29 -4.57
C ALA A 169 -1.13 2.22 -3.54
N ASP A 170 -2.24 2.43 -2.82
CA ASP A 170 -2.72 1.45 -1.83
C ASP A 170 -3.34 0.21 -2.48
N ILE A 171 -4.10 0.41 -3.57
CA ILE A 171 -4.63 -0.70 -4.39
C ILE A 171 -3.48 -1.54 -4.93
N ALA A 172 -2.46 -0.89 -5.51
CA ALA A 172 -1.28 -1.57 -6.01
C ALA A 172 -0.58 -2.38 -4.92
N TYR A 173 -0.45 -1.82 -3.72
CA TYR A 173 0.19 -2.51 -2.62
C TYR A 173 -0.62 -3.71 -2.12
N GLY A 174 -1.94 -3.55 -1.99
CA GLY A 174 -2.87 -4.63 -1.63
C GLY A 174 -2.81 -5.77 -2.64
N LEU A 175 -2.87 -5.46 -3.93
CA LEU A 175 -2.74 -6.43 -5.01
C LEU A 175 -1.39 -7.15 -4.99
N TRP A 176 -0.33 -6.38 -4.78
CA TRP A 176 1.01 -6.92 -4.77
C TRP A 176 1.23 -7.97 -3.66
N ARG A 177 0.65 -7.76 -2.50
CA ARG A 177 0.80 -8.67 -1.36
C ARG A 177 -0.25 -9.78 -1.33
N SER A 178 -1.48 -9.48 -1.72
CA SER A 178 -2.61 -10.40 -1.65
C SER A 178 -2.85 -11.20 -2.93
N GLY A 179 -2.47 -10.66 -4.07
CA GLY A 179 -2.67 -11.28 -5.39
C GLY A 179 -1.53 -12.17 -5.88
N ARG A 180 -0.64 -12.66 -4.99
CA ARG A 180 0.47 -13.53 -5.41
C ARG A 180 0.19 -14.99 -5.15
N PRO A 181 0.59 -15.88 -6.09
CA PRO A 181 0.64 -17.30 -5.80
C PRO A 181 1.60 -17.58 -4.63
N ARG A 182 1.28 -18.55 -3.79
CA ARG A 182 2.09 -18.89 -2.62
C ARG A 182 3.55 -19.21 -2.93
N GLN A 183 3.81 -19.81 -4.07
CA GLN A 183 5.10 -20.39 -4.42
C GLN A 183 5.96 -19.50 -5.32
N ASP A 184 5.37 -18.51 -6.00
CA ASP A 184 6.08 -17.58 -6.85
C ASP A 184 5.98 -16.16 -6.29
N ALA A 185 7.08 -15.71 -5.70
CA ALA A 185 7.17 -14.34 -5.16
C ALA A 185 7.34 -13.28 -6.26
N GLY A 186 7.55 -13.67 -7.51
CA GLY A 186 7.90 -12.80 -8.62
C GLY A 186 6.75 -12.36 -9.52
N CYS A 187 5.58 -13.01 -9.48
CA CYS A 187 4.44 -12.69 -10.35
C CYS A 187 3.14 -12.46 -9.58
N LEU A 188 2.13 -11.91 -10.26
CA LEU A 188 0.76 -11.77 -9.77
C LEU A 188 -0.13 -12.87 -10.36
N ASP A 189 -1.09 -13.32 -9.58
CA ASP A 189 -2.21 -14.12 -10.04
C ASP A 189 -3.29 -13.18 -10.61
N LEU A 190 -3.45 -13.15 -11.92
CA LEU A 190 -4.39 -12.23 -12.57
C LEU A 190 -5.85 -12.50 -12.22
N PRO A 191 -6.34 -13.72 -12.07
CA PRO A 191 -7.64 -14.03 -11.50
C PRO A 191 -7.87 -13.41 -10.12
N LEU A 192 -6.92 -13.52 -9.20
CA LEU A 192 -7.01 -12.89 -7.86
C LEU A 192 -7.00 -11.36 -7.96
N LEU A 193 -6.16 -10.80 -8.83
CA LEU A 193 -6.14 -9.37 -9.14
C LEU A 193 -7.53 -8.90 -9.60
N GLN A 194 -8.15 -9.62 -10.54
CA GLN A 194 -9.48 -9.27 -11.03
C GLN A 194 -10.55 -9.30 -9.94
N GLN A 195 -10.52 -10.30 -9.06
CA GLN A 195 -11.45 -10.38 -7.93
C GLN A 195 -11.29 -9.17 -6.99
N PHE A 196 -10.06 -8.81 -6.64
CA PHE A 196 -9.78 -7.66 -5.79
C PHE A 196 -10.29 -6.36 -6.43
N VAL A 197 -9.97 -6.12 -7.72
CA VAL A 197 -10.37 -4.92 -8.45
C VAL A 197 -11.91 -4.83 -8.56
N ARG A 198 -12.59 -5.93 -8.86
CA ARG A 198 -14.07 -5.99 -8.85
C ARG A 198 -14.64 -5.61 -7.50
N GLY A 199 -14.08 -6.18 -6.43
CA GLY A 199 -14.50 -5.86 -5.06
C GLY A 199 -14.32 -4.39 -4.73
N TYR A 200 -13.18 -3.81 -5.09
CA TYR A 200 -12.93 -2.38 -4.92
C TYR A 200 -13.93 -1.53 -5.72
N ALA A 201 -14.09 -1.82 -7.00
CA ALA A 201 -14.95 -1.06 -7.91
C ALA A 201 -16.44 -1.15 -7.58
N SER A 202 -16.88 -2.25 -6.95
CA SER A 202 -18.30 -2.40 -6.52
C SER A 202 -18.67 -1.48 -5.35
N THR A 203 -17.69 -0.91 -4.67
CA THR A 203 -17.89 -0.14 -3.43
C THR A 203 -17.40 1.31 -3.54
N ALA A 204 -16.36 1.56 -4.35
CA ALA A 204 -15.76 2.88 -4.54
C ALA A 204 -16.26 3.57 -5.81
N PRO A 205 -16.21 4.91 -5.87
CA PRO A 205 -16.37 5.63 -7.13
C PRO A 205 -15.34 5.16 -8.15
N PRO A 206 -15.68 5.20 -9.45
CA PRO A 206 -14.73 4.90 -10.52
C PRO A 206 -13.44 5.71 -10.36
N LEU A 207 -12.29 5.06 -10.59
CA LEU A 207 -10.99 5.70 -10.67
C LEU A 207 -10.61 5.82 -12.15
N PRO A 208 -10.77 7.00 -12.78
CA PRO A 208 -10.46 7.18 -14.19
C PRO A 208 -9.02 6.82 -14.49
N GLY A 209 -8.78 6.09 -15.56
CA GLY A 209 -7.43 5.67 -15.95
C GLY A 209 -6.80 4.58 -15.07
N ALA A 210 -7.52 4.00 -14.10
CA ALA A 210 -6.97 3.01 -13.17
C ALA A 210 -6.35 1.81 -13.90
N ALA A 211 -6.97 1.33 -14.98
CA ALA A 211 -6.46 0.17 -15.70
C ALA A 211 -5.03 0.39 -16.23
N SER A 212 -4.78 1.50 -16.89
CA SER A 212 -3.45 1.83 -17.43
C SER A 212 -2.47 2.34 -16.38
N ALA A 213 -2.97 2.90 -15.27
CA ALA A 213 -2.13 3.44 -14.22
C ALA A 213 -1.65 2.37 -13.22
N LEU A 214 -2.48 1.36 -12.93
CA LEU A 214 -2.19 0.40 -11.88
C LEU A 214 -0.85 -0.35 -12.04
N PRO A 215 -0.42 -0.79 -13.26
CA PRO A 215 0.90 -1.38 -13.44
C PRO A 215 2.04 -0.46 -12.98
N VAL A 216 1.91 0.86 -13.19
CA VAL A 216 2.92 1.85 -12.78
C VAL A 216 3.05 1.91 -11.26
N TYR A 217 1.93 1.94 -10.54
CA TYR A 217 1.95 1.92 -9.08
C TYR A 217 2.45 0.58 -8.52
N LEU A 218 2.16 -0.54 -9.22
CA LEU A 218 2.65 -1.86 -8.83
C LEU A 218 4.19 -1.95 -8.89
N TYR A 219 4.82 -1.63 -10.03
CA TYR A 219 6.28 -1.68 -10.08
C TYR A 219 6.92 -0.53 -9.29
N GLY A 220 6.27 0.63 -9.23
CA GLY A 220 6.68 1.76 -8.42
C GLY A 220 6.75 1.40 -6.94
N ARG A 221 5.83 0.58 -6.45
CA ARG A 221 5.90 0.08 -5.06
C ARG A 221 7.12 -0.79 -4.80
N GLY A 222 7.47 -1.67 -5.73
CA GLY A 222 8.71 -2.44 -5.65
C GLY A 222 9.94 -1.53 -5.54
N LEU A 223 10.00 -0.51 -6.40
CA LEU A 223 11.08 0.49 -6.38
C LEU A 223 11.09 1.32 -5.09
N GLN A 224 9.93 1.66 -4.52
CA GLN A 224 9.84 2.38 -3.25
C GLN A 224 10.45 1.57 -2.09
N MET A 225 10.25 0.27 -2.09
CA MET A 225 10.87 -0.61 -1.09
C MET A 225 12.39 -0.69 -1.26
N ILE A 226 12.88 -0.69 -2.52
CA ILE A 226 14.31 -0.61 -2.82
C ILE A 226 14.87 0.74 -2.35
N ALA A 227 14.21 1.86 -2.66
CA ALA A 227 14.63 3.20 -2.25
C ALA A 227 14.76 3.33 -0.73
N LYS A 228 13.80 2.75 0.02
CA LYS A 228 13.87 2.71 1.49
C LYS A 228 15.16 2.02 1.95
N ARG A 229 15.47 0.84 1.42
CA ARG A 229 16.69 0.09 1.77
C ARG A 229 17.96 0.84 1.39
N VAL A 230 17.98 1.50 0.24
CA VAL A 230 19.09 2.36 -0.19
C VAL A 230 19.36 3.48 0.82
N LEU A 231 18.31 4.12 1.33
CA LEU A 231 18.45 5.16 2.37
C LEU A 231 18.92 4.60 3.72
N GLU A 232 18.60 3.34 4.02
CA GLU A 232 19.03 2.62 5.22
C GLU A 232 20.44 2.00 5.06
N GLY A 233 21.11 2.17 3.91
CA GLY A 233 22.40 1.56 3.60
C GLY A 233 22.34 0.03 3.48
N GLN A 234 21.17 -0.54 3.18
CA GLN A 234 20.93 -1.97 3.08
C GLN A 234 20.77 -2.41 1.61
N PRO A 235 21.18 -3.65 1.25
CA PRO A 235 21.00 -4.16 -0.12
C PRO A 235 19.52 -4.25 -0.48
N GLY A 236 19.15 -3.55 -1.57
CA GLY A 236 17.78 -3.43 -2.08
C GLY A 236 17.33 -4.53 -3.03
N SER A 237 17.74 -5.79 -2.86
CA SER A 237 17.59 -6.81 -3.90
C SER A 237 16.25 -7.54 -3.96
N GLY A 238 15.55 -7.69 -2.85
CA GLY A 238 14.40 -8.63 -2.77
C GLY A 238 13.14 -8.25 -3.56
N MET A 239 13.02 -6.99 -4.01
CA MET A 239 11.83 -6.50 -4.71
C MET A 239 12.07 -6.20 -6.20
N LEU A 240 13.31 -6.41 -6.69
CA LEU A 240 13.65 -6.06 -8.08
C LEU A 240 12.96 -6.98 -9.08
N ALA A 241 13.01 -8.28 -8.88
CA ALA A 241 12.34 -9.25 -9.76
C ALA A 241 10.86 -8.95 -9.94
N GLN A 242 10.24 -8.52 -8.88
CA GLN A 242 8.84 -8.11 -8.88
C GLN A 242 8.61 -6.85 -9.72
N ALA A 243 9.42 -5.83 -9.53
CA ALA A 243 9.30 -4.60 -10.29
C ALA A 243 9.55 -4.86 -11.78
N GLU A 244 10.53 -5.71 -12.11
CA GLU A 244 10.83 -6.13 -13.49
C GLU A 244 9.66 -6.89 -14.10
N TRP A 245 9.14 -7.92 -13.40
CA TRP A 245 8.01 -8.70 -13.89
C TRP A 245 6.80 -7.82 -14.17
N THR A 246 6.44 -6.95 -13.23
CA THR A 246 5.29 -6.04 -13.38
C THR A 246 5.49 -5.07 -14.54
N ALA A 247 6.69 -4.50 -14.69
CA ALA A 247 7.00 -3.58 -15.78
C ALA A 247 6.99 -4.28 -17.15
N ALA A 248 7.39 -5.55 -17.21
CA ALA A 248 7.36 -6.37 -18.43
C ALA A 248 5.93 -6.80 -18.80
N ASN A 249 5.08 -7.09 -17.82
CA ASN A 249 3.71 -7.58 -18.05
C ASN A 249 2.64 -6.46 -17.90
N ALA A 250 3.02 -5.19 -18.04
CA ALA A 250 2.14 -4.06 -17.84
C ALA A 250 0.88 -4.09 -18.73
N ALA A 251 0.99 -4.54 -19.96
CA ALA A 251 -0.15 -4.66 -20.88
C ALA A 251 -1.16 -5.71 -20.40
N GLU A 252 -0.69 -6.89 -20.03
CA GLU A 252 -1.53 -7.98 -19.54
C GLU A 252 -2.25 -7.60 -18.22
N ILE A 253 -1.54 -6.92 -17.33
CA ILE A 253 -2.13 -6.39 -16.09
C ILE A 253 -3.19 -5.34 -16.43
N THR A 254 -2.92 -4.44 -17.37
CA THR A 254 -3.90 -3.43 -17.83
C THR A 254 -5.17 -4.08 -18.34
N ASP A 255 -5.06 -5.10 -19.19
CA ASP A 255 -6.20 -5.83 -19.76
C ASP A 255 -6.99 -6.57 -18.67
N ALA A 256 -6.30 -7.19 -17.72
CA ALA A 256 -6.93 -7.85 -16.59
C ALA A 256 -7.73 -6.86 -15.72
N VAL A 257 -7.16 -5.68 -15.43
CA VAL A 257 -7.84 -4.61 -14.68
C VAL A 257 -9.02 -4.07 -15.47
N ALA A 258 -8.84 -3.76 -16.76
CA ALA A 258 -9.92 -3.28 -17.62
C ALA A 258 -11.10 -4.28 -17.69
N THR A 259 -10.79 -5.57 -17.73
CA THR A 259 -11.79 -6.65 -17.68
C THR A 259 -12.53 -6.70 -16.34
N ALA A 260 -11.86 -6.43 -15.25
CA ALA A 260 -12.47 -6.41 -13.92
C ALA A 260 -13.35 -5.17 -13.67
N LEU A 261 -13.11 -4.08 -14.40
CA LEU A 261 -13.85 -2.82 -14.28
C LEU A 261 -15.10 -2.73 -15.19
N ARG A 262 -15.27 -3.69 -16.12
CA ARG A 262 -16.50 -3.87 -16.93
C ARG A 262 -17.58 -4.60 -16.16
#